data_2ff200bfbec1d824494ee4c0b16e6500
#
_entry.id   2ff200bfbec1d824494ee4c0b16e6500
#
_cell.length_a   1.000
_cell.length_b   1.000
_cell.length_c   1.000
_cell.angle_alpha   90.00
_cell.angle_beta   90.00
_cell.angle_gamma   90.00
#
_symmetry.space_group_name_H-M   'P 1'
#
loop_
_entity.id
_entity.type
_entity.pdbx_description
1 polymer ?
#
loop_
_entity_poly.entity_id
_entity_poly.type
_entity_poly.pdbx_seq_one_letter_code
_entity_poly.pdbx_strand_id
1 'polypeptide(L)'
;MSSINENADDRLSTLPQEVVALILSLMPTKFAVGTSILSKSWRHRWTFVTNLDFDDIHKVHGFDVLSKFVDRVLEFCQTPHVKLFRLKFSDRYYWYRMSSVSSWIDKAVRLNVQELDIHVILAQLPASLFTCKTLTKLSIDCESRNGRVWRCLCSVNLPCLKALDIAIFDKPHENAFKLIRGCPVLESLFLTVTWLANEENYIFIIPTLKRMKLTILYCKSPFTNKVVLNVPNLEYLFVGGVLCSYFLTEDVSSLVGASFSFTHVRCDSMWVDILKGINGVKSLSAQIGPIVYYEIPIDSALPGFPNMTYLELKGFRNWRLIIPEFLESSPE
;
A
#
# COMPACT_ATOMS: atom_id res chain seq x y z
N MET A 1 -33.04 31.41 46.04
CA MET A 1 -31.95 31.67 45.10
C MET A 1 -30.87 30.63 45.34
N SER A 2 -30.95 29.54 44.65
CA SER A 2 -29.97 28.44 44.74
C SER A 2 -28.78 28.79 43.83
N SER A 3 -27.62 29.00 44.41
CA SER A 3 -26.36 29.12 43.73
C SER A 3 -26.10 27.84 42.93
N ILE A 4 -26.17 27.92 41.63
CA ILE A 4 -25.69 26.90 40.70
C ILE A 4 -24.16 26.82 40.93
N ASN A 5 -23.71 25.67 41.41
CA ASN A 5 -22.29 25.32 41.59
C ASN A 5 -21.63 25.30 40.22
N GLU A 6 -20.92 26.39 39.83
CA GLU A 6 -20.17 26.55 38.58
C GLU A 6 -18.82 25.84 38.57
N ASN A 7 -18.58 24.87 39.44
CA ASN A 7 -17.39 24.02 39.42
C ASN A 7 -17.76 22.63 38.92
N ALA A 8 -18.24 22.52 37.68
CA ALA A 8 -18.03 21.31 36.92
C ALA A 8 -16.52 21.31 36.58
N ASP A 9 -15.71 20.60 37.39
CA ASP A 9 -14.27 20.43 37.17
C ASP A 9 -14.03 20.07 35.71
N ASP A 10 -13.34 20.95 34.96
CA ASP A 10 -12.89 20.66 33.60
C ASP A 10 -11.82 19.55 33.64
N ARG A 11 -12.30 18.33 33.83
CA ARG A 11 -11.49 17.12 33.98
C ARG A 11 -10.56 16.88 32.79
N LEU A 12 -10.91 17.36 31.60
CA LEU A 12 -10.09 17.23 30.42
C LEU A 12 -8.88 18.17 30.44
N SER A 13 -9.06 19.39 30.97
CA SER A 13 -7.96 20.34 31.10
C SER A 13 -6.95 19.96 32.19
N THR A 14 -7.32 19.08 33.14
CA THR A 14 -6.43 18.59 34.18
C THR A 14 -5.57 17.39 33.75
N LEU A 15 -5.86 16.80 32.57
CA LEU A 15 -5.07 15.68 32.06
C LEU A 15 -3.63 16.08 31.72
N PRO A 16 -2.65 15.19 31.96
CA PRO A 16 -1.27 15.37 31.50
C PRO A 16 -1.20 15.65 29.99
N GLN A 17 -0.21 16.42 29.57
CA GLN A 17 -0.04 16.83 28.16
C GLN A 17 0.07 15.62 27.22
N GLU A 18 0.72 14.56 27.64
CA GLU A 18 0.95 13.33 26.87
C GLU A 18 -0.37 12.60 26.62
N VAL A 19 -1.28 12.57 27.61
CA VAL A 19 -2.60 11.95 27.49
C VAL A 19 -3.47 12.75 26.53
N VAL A 20 -3.46 14.09 26.64
CA VAL A 20 -4.20 14.95 25.73
C VAL A 20 -3.67 14.82 24.31
N ALA A 21 -2.35 14.82 24.12
CA ALA A 21 -1.72 14.62 22.81
C ALA A 21 -2.13 13.28 22.18
N LEU A 22 -2.18 12.20 22.97
CA LEU A 22 -2.64 10.89 22.52
C LEU A 22 -4.10 10.94 22.08
N ILE A 23 -5.00 11.52 22.88
CA ILE A 23 -6.42 11.68 22.54
C ILE A 23 -6.59 12.47 21.25
N LEU A 24 -5.91 13.61 21.13
CA LEU A 24 -5.96 14.47 19.95
C LEU A 24 -5.37 13.79 18.71
N SER A 25 -4.41 12.89 18.88
CA SER A 25 -3.81 12.12 17.78
C SER A 25 -4.75 11.05 17.19
N LEU A 26 -5.87 10.75 17.85
CA LEU A 26 -6.88 9.82 17.32
C LEU A 26 -7.87 10.45 16.34
N MET A 27 -7.80 11.76 16.16
CA MET A 27 -8.70 12.49 15.25
C MET A 27 -7.94 13.16 14.12
N PRO A 28 -8.59 13.46 12.98
CA PRO A 28 -7.99 14.26 11.92
C PRO A 28 -7.43 15.59 12.45
N THR A 29 -6.29 16.02 11.93
CA THR A 29 -5.53 17.17 12.44
C THR A 29 -6.36 18.46 12.51
N LYS A 30 -7.29 18.68 11.57
CA LYS A 30 -8.16 19.87 11.59
C LYS A 30 -9.01 19.95 12.86
N PHE A 31 -9.49 18.82 13.36
CA PHE A 31 -10.30 18.80 14.58
C PHE A 31 -9.42 18.94 15.82
N ALA A 32 -8.23 18.32 15.83
CA ALA A 32 -7.25 18.52 16.89
C ALA A 32 -6.87 20.00 17.02
N VAL A 33 -6.57 20.69 15.91
CA VAL A 33 -6.33 22.13 15.88
C VAL A 33 -7.57 22.91 16.31
N GLY A 34 -8.77 22.50 15.89
CA GLY A 34 -10.05 23.10 16.26
C GLY A 34 -10.30 23.15 17.77
N THR A 35 -9.74 22.22 18.55
CA THR A 35 -9.85 22.25 20.03
C THR A 35 -9.21 23.50 20.67
N SER A 36 -8.33 24.20 19.96
CA SER A 36 -7.69 25.43 20.41
C SER A 36 -8.66 26.56 20.78
N ILE A 37 -9.91 26.48 20.30
CA ILE A 37 -10.97 27.46 20.62
C ILE A 37 -11.64 27.23 21.97
N LEU A 38 -11.50 26.05 22.57
CA LEU A 38 -12.21 25.66 23.78
C LEU A 38 -11.81 26.51 24.99
N SER A 39 -10.51 26.77 25.17
CA SER A 39 -10.02 27.64 26.23
C SER A 39 -8.57 28.08 25.96
N LYS A 40 -8.05 29.01 26.78
CA LYS A 40 -6.65 29.42 26.72
C LYS A 40 -5.68 28.25 26.98
N SER A 41 -6.05 27.31 27.85
CA SER A 41 -5.25 26.13 28.17
C SER A 41 -5.16 25.13 27.00
N TRP A 42 -6.18 25.10 26.12
CA TRP A 42 -6.24 24.23 24.95
C TRP A 42 -5.54 24.79 23.72
N ARG A 43 -5.20 26.08 23.71
CA ARG A 43 -4.67 26.80 22.54
C ARG A 43 -3.48 26.13 21.86
N HIS A 44 -2.59 25.48 22.62
CA HIS A 44 -1.36 24.89 22.11
C HIS A 44 -1.26 23.37 22.34
N ARG A 45 -2.29 22.72 22.92
CA ARG A 45 -2.21 21.27 23.22
C ARG A 45 -2.09 20.41 21.99
N TRP A 46 -2.67 20.82 20.87
CA TRP A 46 -2.59 20.14 19.59
C TRP A 46 -1.17 20.14 18.98
N THR A 47 -0.27 21.01 19.41
CA THR A 47 1.09 21.08 18.84
C THR A 47 1.95 19.85 19.20
N PHE A 48 1.51 19.03 20.14
CA PHE A 48 2.19 17.80 20.58
C PHE A 48 1.59 16.52 19.99
N VAL A 49 0.62 16.63 19.07
CA VAL A 49 0.05 15.43 18.42
C VAL A 49 1.11 14.68 17.64
N THR A 50 1.03 13.35 17.69
CA THR A 50 1.96 12.47 16.97
C THR A 50 1.42 12.02 15.62
N ASN A 51 0.12 12.15 15.38
CA ASN A 51 -0.51 11.82 14.11
C ASN A 51 -0.92 13.11 13.41
N LEU A 52 -0.33 13.36 12.25
CA LEU A 52 -0.64 14.47 11.37
C LEU A 52 -1.45 13.93 10.19
N ASP A 53 -2.77 13.96 10.32
CA ASP A 53 -3.71 13.42 9.34
C ASP A 53 -4.43 14.56 8.62
N PHE A 54 -4.11 14.73 7.34
CA PHE A 54 -4.67 15.73 6.43
C PHE A 54 -5.60 15.11 5.38
N ASP A 55 -6.26 14.01 5.72
CA ASP A 55 -7.37 13.48 4.94
C ASP A 55 -8.59 14.40 5.07
N ASP A 56 -9.48 14.44 4.10
CA ASP A 56 -10.77 15.14 4.16
C ASP A 56 -10.78 16.70 4.13
N ILE A 57 -9.64 17.39 4.24
CA ILE A 57 -9.61 18.87 4.24
C ILE A 57 -9.95 19.44 2.86
N HIS A 58 -9.65 18.73 1.79
CA HIS A 58 -9.80 19.19 0.41
C HIS A 58 -11.26 19.32 -0.05
N LYS A 59 -12.19 18.65 0.59
CA LYS A 59 -13.61 18.65 0.19
C LYS A 59 -14.27 20.03 0.31
N VAL A 60 -13.66 20.95 1.05
CA VAL A 60 -14.31 22.20 1.42
C VAL A 60 -13.67 23.47 0.85
N HIS A 61 -12.35 23.55 0.64
CA HIS A 61 -11.68 24.86 0.49
C HIS A 61 -10.60 25.02 -0.58
N GLY A 62 -10.32 24.02 -1.39
CA GLY A 62 -9.25 24.08 -2.41
C GLY A 62 -7.83 23.99 -1.84
N PHE A 63 -6.85 23.77 -2.73
CA PHE A 63 -5.45 23.49 -2.38
C PHE A 63 -4.75 24.63 -1.62
N ASP A 64 -5.06 25.91 -1.91
CA ASP A 64 -4.39 27.05 -1.27
C ASP A 64 -4.68 27.13 0.23
N VAL A 65 -5.92 26.82 0.62
CA VAL A 65 -6.31 26.79 2.05
C VAL A 65 -5.67 25.59 2.74
N LEU A 66 -5.68 24.43 2.09
CA LEU A 66 -4.99 23.24 2.59
C LEU A 66 -3.50 23.49 2.77
N SER A 67 -2.83 24.07 1.76
CA SER A 67 -1.40 24.34 1.82
C SER A 67 -1.04 25.23 3.00
N LYS A 68 -1.73 26.36 3.16
CA LYS A 68 -1.54 27.26 4.30
C LYS A 68 -1.77 26.58 5.64
N PHE A 69 -2.78 25.69 5.71
CA PHE A 69 -3.09 24.95 6.92
C PHE A 69 -1.98 23.96 7.26
N VAL A 70 -1.53 23.13 6.29
CA VAL A 70 -0.44 22.17 6.49
C VAL A 70 0.86 22.87 6.87
N ASP A 71 1.21 23.98 6.16
CA ASP A 71 2.39 24.77 6.47
C ASP A 71 2.38 25.26 7.93
N ARG A 72 1.24 25.81 8.39
CA ARG A 72 1.07 26.28 9.77
C ARG A 72 1.15 25.15 10.79
N VAL A 73 0.48 24.03 10.54
CA VAL A 73 0.55 22.86 11.43
C VAL A 73 1.98 22.40 11.58
N LEU A 74 2.70 22.23 10.47
CA LEU A 74 4.08 21.81 10.48
C LEU A 74 5.05 22.84 11.09
N GLU A 75 4.74 24.12 11.03
CA GLU A 75 5.50 25.19 11.67
C GLU A 75 5.39 25.14 13.20
N PHE A 76 4.18 24.91 13.72
CA PHE A 76 3.90 24.90 15.15
C PHE A 76 4.02 23.52 15.81
N CYS A 77 4.24 22.45 15.04
CA CYS A 77 4.41 21.11 15.56
C CYS A 77 5.63 21.02 16.47
N GLN A 78 5.43 20.62 17.73
CA GLN A 78 6.46 20.49 18.76
C GLN A 78 6.82 19.04 19.09
N THR A 79 6.12 18.08 18.48
CA THR A 79 6.45 16.67 18.68
C THR A 79 7.80 16.35 18.03
N PRO A 80 8.73 15.66 18.73
CA PRO A 80 9.99 15.24 18.13
C PRO A 80 9.85 14.00 17.25
N HIS A 81 8.74 13.28 17.39
CA HIS A 81 8.49 12.03 16.69
C HIS A 81 7.06 12.00 16.16
N VAL A 82 6.92 12.09 14.85
CA VAL A 82 5.63 11.90 14.16
C VAL A 82 5.41 10.40 13.95
N LYS A 83 4.35 9.86 14.54
CA LYS A 83 3.98 8.46 14.32
C LYS A 83 3.38 8.28 12.93
N LEU A 84 2.41 9.10 12.57
CA LEU A 84 1.73 9.04 11.27
C LEU A 84 1.72 10.42 10.62
N PHE A 85 2.18 10.50 9.37
CA PHE A 85 1.92 11.60 8.47
C PHE A 85 1.09 11.12 7.30
N ARG A 86 -0.17 11.55 7.23
CA ARG A 86 -1.10 11.21 6.15
C ARG A 86 -1.48 12.44 5.37
N LEU A 87 -1.40 12.32 4.05
CA LEU A 87 -1.78 13.37 3.13
C LEU A 87 -2.59 12.76 1.97
N LYS A 88 -3.90 13.01 1.94
CA LYS A 88 -4.80 12.52 0.92
C LYS A 88 -5.57 13.65 0.29
N PHE A 89 -5.34 13.88 -0.99
CA PHE A 89 -6.18 14.74 -1.81
C PHE A 89 -6.08 14.35 -3.29
N SER A 90 -7.22 14.36 -3.97
CA SER A 90 -7.36 13.86 -5.34
C SER A 90 -7.69 14.95 -6.35
N ASP A 91 -7.31 16.20 -6.11
CA ASP A 91 -7.64 17.28 -7.03
C ASP A 91 -6.70 17.29 -8.24
N ARG A 92 -7.22 16.87 -9.39
CA ARG A 92 -6.48 16.75 -10.66
C ARG A 92 -6.07 18.09 -11.27
N TYR A 93 -6.59 19.21 -10.75
CA TYR A 93 -6.36 20.54 -11.33
C TYR A 93 -5.11 21.25 -10.80
N TYR A 94 -4.47 20.77 -9.72
CA TYR A 94 -3.39 21.49 -9.04
C TYR A 94 -1.99 20.85 -9.18
N TRP A 95 -1.76 20.04 -10.21
CA TRP A 95 -0.49 19.36 -10.48
C TRP A 95 0.76 20.28 -10.54
N TYR A 96 0.60 21.58 -10.75
CA TYR A 96 1.68 22.57 -10.83
C TYR A 96 2.16 23.13 -9.47
N ARG A 97 1.47 22.84 -8.36
CA ARG A 97 1.81 23.34 -7.02
C ARG A 97 2.48 22.30 -6.12
N MET A 98 3.03 21.27 -6.71
CA MET A 98 3.51 20.05 -6.05
C MET A 98 4.82 20.21 -5.26
N SER A 99 5.53 21.33 -5.38
CA SER A 99 6.75 21.63 -4.59
C SER A 99 6.48 21.65 -3.08
N SER A 100 5.30 22.12 -2.67
CA SER A 100 4.89 22.13 -1.27
C SER A 100 4.81 20.73 -0.66
N VAL A 101 4.25 19.76 -1.40
CA VAL A 101 4.11 18.37 -0.91
C VAL A 101 5.48 17.74 -0.63
N SER A 102 6.45 17.92 -1.54
CA SER A 102 7.81 17.42 -1.32
C SER A 102 8.45 18.05 -0.07
N SER A 103 8.20 19.35 0.17
CA SER A 103 8.68 20.05 1.37
C SER A 103 8.02 19.53 2.64
N TRP A 104 6.72 19.20 2.61
CA TRP A 104 6.01 18.63 3.76
C TRP A 104 6.50 17.23 4.11
N ILE A 105 6.75 16.40 3.09
CA ILE A 105 7.36 15.06 3.29
C ILE A 105 8.75 15.21 3.90
N ASP A 106 9.58 16.12 3.37
CA ASP A 106 10.93 16.38 3.91
C ASP A 106 10.88 16.82 5.38
N LYS A 107 9.91 17.66 5.74
CA LYS A 107 9.70 18.10 7.12
C LYS A 107 9.22 16.95 8.02
N ALA A 108 8.31 16.08 7.54
CA ALA A 108 7.89 14.88 8.26
C ALA A 108 9.06 13.93 8.52
N VAL A 109 9.96 13.74 7.54
CA VAL A 109 11.19 12.95 7.71
C VAL A 109 12.08 13.54 8.79
N ARG A 110 12.27 14.87 8.83
CA ARG A 110 13.02 15.56 9.90
C ARG A 110 12.38 15.40 11.29
N LEU A 111 11.07 15.20 11.35
CA LEU A 111 10.33 14.90 12.57
C LEU A 111 10.30 13.38 12.88
N ASN A 112 11.23 12.61 12.34
CA ASN A 112 11.38 11.17 12.59
C ASN A 112 10.09 10.38 12.35
N VAL A 113 9.43 10.60 11.21
CA VAL A 113 8.18 9.92 10.85
C VAL A 113 8.34 8.41 10.83
N GLN A 114 7.36 7.69 11.39
CA GLN A 114 7.31 6.23 11.40
C GLN A 114 6.40 5.65 10.31
N GLU A 115 5.26 6.28 10.06
CA GLU A 115 4.32 5.86 9.02
C GLU A 115 4.02 7.05 8.10
N LEU A 116 4.22 6.86 6.80
CA LEU A 116 3.95 7.85 5.77
C LEU A 116 2.91 7.31 4.79
N ASP A 117 1.79 8.02 4.63
CA ASP A 117 0.65 7.64 3.79
C ASP A 117 0.28 8.80 2.84
N ILE A 118 0.73 8.71 1.58
CA ILE A 118 0.65 9.79 0.60
C ILE A 118 -0.19 9.35 -0.60
N HIS A 119 -1.37 9.94 -0.74
CA HIS A 119 -2.26 9.78 -1.87
C HIS A 119 -2.48 11.12 -2.56
N VAL A 120 -1.57 11.50 -3.42
CA VAL A 120 -1.58 12.77 -4.12
C VAL A 120 -0.94 12.65 -5.50
N ILE A 121 -1.24 13.58 -6.39
CA ILE A 121 -0.50 13.70 -7.65
C ILE A 121 0.84 14.37 -7.35
N LEU A 122 1.96 13.66 -7.52
CA LEU A 122 3.30 14.16 -7.26
C LEU A 122 4.13 14.28 -8.53
N ALA A 123 4.96 15.32 -8.57
CA ALA A 123 5.99 15.44 -9.59
C ALA A 123 7.28 14.70 -9.20
N GLN A 124 7.65 14.71 -7.93
CA GLN A 124 8.88 14.11 -7.41
C GLN A 124 8.81 13.92 -5.90
N LEU A 125 9.38 12.82 -5.39
CA LEU A 125 9.59 12.56 -3.98
C LEU A 125 10.92 13.17 -3.51
N PRO A 126 11.02 13.68 -2.26
CA PRO A 126 12.28 14.20 -1.74
C PRO A 126 13.29 13.07 -1.48
N ALA A 127 14.56 13.34 -1.74
CA ALA A 127 15.63 12.33 -1.56
C ALA A 127 15.78 11.87 -0.10
N SER A 128 15.49 12.74 0.87
CA SER A 128 15.52 12.44 2.30
C SER A 128 14.60 11.28 2.70
N LEU A 129 13.48 11.10 1.99
CA LEU A 129 12.54 9.99 2.22
C LEU A 129 13.25 8.64 2.07
N PHE A 130 14.09 8.48 1.07
CA PHE A 130 14.73 7.22 0.73
C PHE A 130 15.91 6.82 1.62
N THR A 131 16.25 7.67 2.58
CA THR A 131 17.30 7.43 3.60
C THR A 131 16.76 7.57 5.02
N CYS A 132 15.45 7.62 5.19
CA CYS A 132 14.78 7.75 6.48
C CYS A 132 14.97 6.48 7.33
N LYS A 133 15.56 6.62 8.52
CA LYS A 133 15.90 5.49 9.39
C LYS A 133 14.78 5.11 10.38
N THR A 134 13.75 5.93 10.48
CA THR A 134 12.65 5.72 11.44
C THR A 134 11.39 5.17 10.77
N LEU A 135 11.34 5.20 9.43
CA LEU A 135 10.17 4.81 8.66
C LEU A 135 9.97 3.29 8.73
N THR A 136 8.81 2.87 9.24
CA THR A 136 8.40 1.46 9.35
C THR A 136 7.33 1.08 8.33
N LYS A 137 6.52 2.07 7.90
CA LYS A 137 5.49 1.89 6.89
C LYS A 137 5.47 3.05 5.91
N LEU A 138 5.47 2.71 4.62
CA LEU A 138 5.40 3.66 3.51
C LEU A 138 4.29 3.27 2.56
N SER A 139 3.31 4.17 2.38
CA SER A 139 2.24 4.03 1.40
C SER A 139 2.29 5.24 0.46
N ILE A 140 2.47 4.98 -0.83
CA ILE A 140 2.53 6.00 -1.87
C ILE A 140 1.65 5.59 -3.04
N ASP A 141 0.52 6.28 -3.16
CA ASP A 141 -0.35 6.22 -4.34
C ASP A 141 -0.27 7.56 -5.06
N CYS A 142 0.59 7.61 -6.05
CA CYS A 142 0.80 8.81 -6.85
C CYS A 142 0.31 8.58 -8.27
N GLU A 143 -0.85 9.10 -8.62
CA GLU A 143 -1.32 9.16 -10.01
C GLU A 143 -0.38 10.06 -10.85
N SER A 144 0.82 9.59 -11.13
CA SER A 144 1.72 10.30 -12.04
C SER A 144 1.55 9.78 -13.45
N ARG A 145 1.00 10.60 -14.34
CA ARG A 145 0.85 10.23 -15.76
C ARG A 145 2.17 10.06 -16.51
N ASN A 146 3.33 10.42 -15.92
CA ASN A 146 4.61 10.48 -16.60
C ASN A 146 5.75 9.71 -15.90
N GLY A 147 5.49 8.87 -14.89
CA GLY A 147 6.50 8.06 -14.18
C GLY A 147 7.65 8.85 -13.52
N ARG A 148 7.54 10.17 -13.47
CA ARG A 148 8.62 11.04 -12.96
C ARG A 148 8.86 10.96 -11.47
N VAL A 149 7.87 10.49 -10.70
CA VAL A 149 7.94 10.38 -9.24
C VAL A 149 9.15 9.55 -8.79
N TRP A 150 9.48 8.51 -9.57
CA TRP A 150 10.52 7.53 -9.25
C TRP A 150 11.89 7.82 -9.89
N ARG A 151 12.08 8.95 -10.61
CA ARG A 151 13.27 9.20 -11.44
C ARG A 151 14.57 9.50 -10.69
N CYS A 152 14.55 9.86 -9.42
CA CYS A 152 15.71 10.40 -8.70
C CYS A 152 16.22 9.52 -7.56
N LEU A 153 16.13 8.18 -7.66
CA LEU A 153 16.66 7.30 -6.64
C LEU A 153 18.17 7.09 -6.82
N CYS A 154 18.99 7.97 -6.25
CA CYS A 154 20.45 7.80 -6.25
C CYS A 154 20.88 6.69 -5.28
N SER A 155 20.26 6.64 -4.09
CA SER A 155 20.50 5.60 -3.09
C SER A 155 19.25 5.38 -2.26
N VAL A 156 18.94 4.14 -1.95
CA VAL A 156 17.83 3.78 -1.05
C VAL A 156 18.39 2.98 0.11
N ASN A 157 18.09 3.43 1.33
CA ASN A 157 18.43 2.74 2.57
C ASN A 157 17.36 3.02 3.61
N LEU A 158 16.37 2.13 3.71
CA LEU A 158 15.24 2.17 4.62
C LEU A 158 15.33 0.99 5.59
N PRO A 159 16.24 1.02 6.57
CA PRO A 159 16.61 -0.13 7.38
C PRO A 159 15.50 -0.63 8.31
N CYS A 160 14.51 0.21 8.58
CA CYS A 160 13.39 -0.12 9.49
C CYS A 160 12.08 -0.38 8.75
N LEU A 161 12.04 -0.27 7.40
CA LEU A 161 10.79 -0.37 6.65
C LEU A 161 10.29 -1.81 6.58
N LYS A 162 9.15 -2.06 7.21
CA LYS A 162 8.47 -3.36 7.27
C LYS A 162 7.32 -3.49 6.29
N ALA A 163 6.65 -2.39 5.97
CA ALA A 163 5.51 -2.40 5.05
C ALA A 163 5.67 -1.34 3.97
N LEU A 164 5.58 -1.78 2.72
CA LEU A 164 5.65 -0.93 1.53
C LEU A 164 4.39 -1.14 0.68
N ASP A 165 3.66 -0.05 0.43
CA ASP A 165 2.48 -0.01 -0.45
C ASP A 165 2.71 1.05 -1.52
N ILE A 166 2.89 0.63 -2.77
CA ILE A 166 3.23 1.53 -3.87
C ILE A 166 2.44 1.22 -5.14
N ALA A 167 2.04 2.28 -5.82
CA ALA A 167 1.43 2.20 -7.14
C ALA A 167 2.38 2.79 -8.20
N ILE A 168 2.64 2.02 -9.28
CA ILE A 168 3.54 2.38 -10.37
C ILE A 168 2.76 2.33 -11.67
N PHE A 169 2.36 3.49 -12.17
CA PHE A 169 1.48 3.59 -13.34
C PHE A 169 2.22 3.67 -14.68
N ASP A 170 3.50 3.92 -14.66
CA ASP A 170 4.36 3.86 -15.84
C ASP A 170 5.31 2.67 -15.77
N LYS A 171 6.09 2.43 -16.84
CA LYS A 171 7.08 1.34 -16.92
C LYS A 171 7.66 1.07 -15.54
N PRO A 172 7.64 -0.18 -15.07
CA PRO A 172 8.27 -0.53 -13.81
C PRO A 172 9.73 -0.14 -13.92
N HIS A 173 10.02 1.01 -13.39
CA HIS A 173 11.33 1.59 -13.48
C HIS A 173 12.24 0.79 -12.58
N GLU A 174 13.45 0.52 -13.04
CA GLU A 174 14.56 -0.02 -12.22
C GLU A 174 14.63 0.65 -10.83
N ASN A 175 14.22 1.91 -10.74
CA ASN A 175 14.14 2.68 -9.51
C ASN A 175 13.12 2.14 -8.50
N ALA A 176 11.96 1.61 -8.92
CA ALA A 176 11.00 1.00 -7.98
C ALA A 176 11.56 -0.29 -7.38
N PHE A 177 12.28 -1.09 -8.18
CA PHE A 177 12.99 -2.26 -7.67
C PHE A 177 14.20 -1.88 -6.80
N LYS A 178 14.88 -0.74 -7.06
CA LYS A 178 15.89 -0.18 -6.16
C LYS A 178 15.27 0.17 -4.80
N LEU A 179 14.05 0.71 -4.78
CA LEU A 179 13.33 0.98 -3.52
C LEU A 179 13.10 -0.31 -2.74
N ILE A 180 12.56 -1.34 -3.38
CA ILE A 180 12.29 -2.63 -2.74
C ILE A 180 13.58 -3.25 -2.20
N ARG A 181 14.66 -3.26 -2.99
CA ARG A 181 15.97 -3.80 -2.58
C ARG A 181 16.61 -3.01 -1.43
N GLY A 182 16.27 -1.73 -1.28
CA GLY A 182 16.74 -0.87 -0.20
C GLY A 182 16.02 -1.07 1.15
N CYS A 183 15.14 -2.08 1.26
CA CYS A 183 14.33 -2.37 2.44
C CYS A 183 14.67 -3.76 3.01
N PRO A 184 15.77 -3.91 3.78
CA PRO A 184 16.30 -5.22 4.17
C PRO A 184 15.41 -6.01 5.13
N VAL A 185 14.45 -5.36 5.80
CA VAL A 185 13.53 -5.98 6.79
C VAL A 185 12.08 -5.97 6.32
N LEU A 186 11.85 -5.90 5.01
CA LEU A 186 10.50 -5.80 4.43
C LEU A 186 9.69 -7.08 4.66
N GLU A 187 8.58 -6.95 5.40
CA GLU A 187 7.67 -8.04 5.73
C GLU A 187 6.39 -8.04 4.88
N SER A 188 5.96 -6.87 4.40
CA SER A 188 4.74 -6.73 3.60
C SER A 188 4.98 -5.83 2.39
N LEU A 189 4.68 -6.34 1.20
CA LEU A 189 4.78 -5.61 -0.07
C LEU A 189 3.42 -5.61 -0.78
N PHE A 190 2.84 -4.41 -0.96
CA PHE A 190 1.67 -4.17 -1.78
C PHE A 190 2.11 -3.36 -3.00
N LEU A 191 2.02 -3.98 -4.17
CA LEU A 191 2.51 -3.41 -5.42
C LEU A 191 1.41 -3.39 -6.46
N THR A 192 1.00 -2.19 -6.87
CA THR A 192 0.10 -1.98 -8.01
C THR A 192 0.90 -1.48 -9.19
N VAL A 193 0.83 -2.17 -10.32
CA VAL A 193 1.60 -1.84 -11.52
C VAL A 193 0.73 -1.76 -12.77
N THR A 194 1.12 -0.88 -13.66
CA THR A 194 0.67 -0.89 -15.06
C THR A 194 1.85 -1.35 -15.90
N TRP A 195 1.74 -2.52 -16.50
CA TRP A 195 2.76 -3.04 -17.39
C TRP A 195 2.62 -2.45 -18.80
N LEU A 196 3.55 -1.61 -19.16
CA LEU A 196 3.74 -1.22 -20.56
C LEU A 196 4.75 -2.19 -21.18
N ALA A 197 4.47 -2.64 -22.40
CA ALA A 197 5.23 -3.62 -23.12
C ALA A 197 6.76 -3.36 -23.09
N ASN A 198 7.51 -4.24 -22.50
CA ASN A 198 8.91 -4.52 -22.73
C ASN A 198 9.20 -5.91 -22.19
N GLU A 199 10.15 -6.61 -22.77
CA GLU A 199 10.56 -8.00 -22.47
C GLU A 199 11.33 -8.12 -21.12
N GLU A 200 10.90 -7.39 -20.08
CA GLU A 200 11.60 -7.38 -18.79
C GLU A 200 10.99 -8.40 -17.83
N ASN A 201 11.84 -9.18 -17.17
CA ASN A 201 11.44 -10.06 -16.09
C ASN A 201 11.40 -9.29 -14.76
N TYR A 202 10.38 -9.59 -13.96
CA TYR A 202 10.20 -9.02 -12.63
C TYR A 202 10.60 -10.04 -11.58
N ILE A 203 11.80 -9.87 -11.01
CA ILE A 203 12.39 -10.84 -10.10
C ILE A 203 12.30 -10.29 -8.68
N PHE A 204 11.53 -10.97 -7.82
CA PHE A 204 11.36 -10.68 -6.41
C PHE A 204 12.16 -11.67 -5.58
N ILE A 205 13.31 -11.22 -5.06
CA ILE A 205 14.16 -11.96 -4.11
C ILE A 205 14.11 -11.19 -2.79
N ILE A 206 13.17 -11.56 -1.91
CA ILE A 206 12.93 -10.85 -0.65
C ILE A 206 12.71 -11.89 0.46
N PRO A 207 13.79 -12.37 1.08
CA PRO A 207 13.70 -13.47 2.04
C PRO A 207 12.93 -13.13 3.32
N THR A 208 12.76 -11.85 3.64
CA THR A 208 12.01 -11.40 4.83
C THR A 208 10.50 -11.25 4.60
N LEU A 209 10.05 -11.38 3.34
CA LEU A 209 8.68 -11.09 2.96
C LEU A 209 7.72 -12.17 3.47
N LYS A 210 6.66 -11.75 4.15
CA LYS A 210 5.58 -12.61 4.67
C LYS A 210 4.27 -12.42 3.91
N ARG A 211 4.02 -11.21 3.40
CA ARG A 211 2.78 -10.88 2.68
C ARG A 211 3.10 -10.13 1.40
N MET A 212 2.56 -10.61 0.31
CA MET A 212 2.68 -9.96 -1.00
C MET A 212 1.31 -9.78 -1.65
N LYS A 213 1.04 -8.54 -2.08
CA LYS A 213 -0.09 -8.22 -2.95
C LYS A 213 0.44 -7.60 -4.23
N LEU A 214 0.21 -8.27 -5.35
CA LEU A 214 0.55 -7.79 -6.68
C LEU A 214 -0.72 -7.55 -7.49
N THR A 215 -0.95 -6.31 -7.93
CA THR A 215 -2.09 -5.95 -8.76
C THR A 215 -1.60 -5.40 -10.09
N ILE A 216 -1.98 -6.04 -11.19
CA ILE A 216 -1.61 -5.66 -12.55
C ILE A 216 -2.83 -5.00 -13.21
N LEU A 217 -2.79 -3.69 -13.45
CA LEU A 217 -3.94 -2.95 -13.93
C LEU A 217 -4.14 -3.08 -15.44
N TYR A 218 -3.05 -3.09 -16.21
CA TYR A 218 -3.08 -3.12 -17.65
C TYR A 218 -1.80 -3.73 -18.21
N CYS A 219 -1.93 -4.46 -19.32
CA CYS A 219 -0.80 -4.99 -20.06
C CYS A 219 -0.99 -4.73 -21.57
N LYS A 220 -0.04 -4.02 -22.18
CA LYS A 220 -0.10 -3.65 -23.59
C LYS A 220 0.28 -4.82 -24.52
N SER A 221 1.26 -5.62 -24.11
CA SER A 221 1.74 -6.79 -24.87
C SER A 221 1.64 -8.03 -23.99
N PRO A 222 0.86 -9.03 -24.35
CA PRO A 222 0.77 -10.28 -23.62
C PRO A 222 2.02 -11.15 -23.88
N PHE A 223 2.39 -12.00 -22.92
CA PHE A 223 3.18 -13.22 -23.10
C PHE A 223 4.70 -13.11 -23.11
N THR A 224 5.31 -11.94 -22.88
CA THR A 224 6.77 -11.85 -22.86
C THR A 224 7.38 -11.71 -21.47
N ASN A 225 6.61 -11.20 -20.51
CA ASN A 225 7.12 -10.89 -19.18
C ASN A 225 6.96 -12.07 -18.23
N LYS A 226 7.97 -12.28 -17.38
CA LYS A 226 7.93 -13.28 -16.30
C LYS A 226 8.00 -12.59 -14.95
N VAL A 227 7.17 -13.07 -14.03
CA VAL A 227 7.24 -12.73 -12.61
C VAL A 227 7.89 -13.91 -11.90
N VAL A 228 9.07 -13.69 -11.35
CA VAL A 228 9.83 -14.72 -10.61
C VAL A 228 9.73 -14.41 -9.12
N LEU A 229 9.26 -15.38 -8.34
CA LEU A 229 9.08 -15.27 -6.90
C LEU A 229 10.07 -16.22 -6.19
N ASN A 230 11.06 -15.62 -5.52
CA ASN A 230 11.98 -16.30 -4.60
C ASN A 230 11.82 -15.63 -3.22
N VAL A 231 10.82 -16.09 -2.48
CA VAL A 231 10.33 -15.48 -1.25
C VAL A 231 10.00 -16.56 -0.21
N PRO A 232 11.01 -17.24 0.33
CA PRO A 232 10.87 -18.47 1.12
C PRO A 232 10.00 -18.34 2.37
N ASN A 233 9.91 -17.14 2.94
CA ASN A 233 9.10 -16.87 4.13
C ASN A 233 7.72 -16.28 3.82
N LEU A 234 7.30 -16.29 2.56
CA LEU A 234 5.99 -15.79 2.16
C LEU A 234 4.87 -16.70 2.69
N GLU A 235 4.01 -16.13 3.52
CA GLU A 235 2.85 -16.82 4.11
C GLU A 235 1.57 -16.59 3.29
N TYR A 236 1.40 -15.38 2.72
CA TYR A 236 0.20 -14.97 1.99
C TYR A 236 0.54 -14.25 0.69
N LEU A 237 -0.02 -14.78 -0.41
CA LEU A 237 0.11 -14.21 -1.75
C LEU A 237 -1.25 -13.77 -2.28
N PHE A 238 -1.36 -12.51 -2.71
CA PHE A 238 -2.48 -12.04 -3.53
C PHE A 238 -1.96 -11.59 -4.89
N VAL A 239 -2.59 -12.08 -5.96
CA VAL A 239 -2.38 -11.57 -7.32
C VAL A 239 -3.71 -11.19 -7.94
N GLY A 240 -3.81 -9.96 -8.49
CA GLY A 240 -5.06 -9.48 -9.05
C GLY A 240 -4.90 -8.61 -10.29
N GLY A 241 -6.05 -8.26 -10.89
CA GLY A 241 -6.12 -7.42 -12.08
C GLY A 241 -6.09 -8.21 -13.38
N VAL A 242 -5.16 -7.93 -14.29
CA VAL A 242 -5.03 -8.62 -15.58
C VAL A 242 -3.94 -9.69 -15.50
N LEU A 243 -4.29 -10.95 -15.75
CA LEU A 243 -3.28 -12.02 -15.87
C LEU A 243 -2.68 -11.98 -17.29
N CYS A 244 -1.45 -11.49 -17.38
CA CYS A 244 -0.75 -11.26 -18.64
C CYS A 244 0.74 -11.65 -18.60
N SER A 245 1.21 -12.25 -17.52
CA SER A 245 2.60 -12.65 -17.31
C SER A 245 2.68 -14.08 -16.81
N TYR A 246 3.76 -14.76 -17.16
CA TYR A 246 4.07 -16.07 -16.57
C TYR A 246 4.61 -15.88 -15.16
N PHE A 247 4.12 -16.71 -14.23
CA PHE A 247 4.62 -16.73 -12.86
C PHE A 247 5.52 -17.95 -12.66
N LEU A 248 6.74 -17.70 -12.21
CA LEU A 248 7.70 -18.72 -11.82
C LEU A 248 7.93 -18.62 -10.32
N THR A 249 7.56 -19.65 -9.60
CA THR A 249 7.80 -19.75 -8.17
C THR A 249 9.04 -20.60 -7.95
N GLU A 250 10.17 -19.98 -7.63
CA GLU A 250 11.43 -20.68 -7.34
C GLU A 250 11.45 -21.20 -5.91
N ASP A 251 11.04 -20.36 -4.94
CA ASP A 251 10.90 -20.74 -3.55
C ASP A 251 9.76 -19.94 -2.89
N VAL A 252 8.70 -20.66 -2.50
CA VAL A 252 7.56 -20.18 -1.74
C VAL A 252 7.17 -21.20 -0.65
N SER A 253 8.17 -21.84 -0.06
CA SER A 253 8.01 -23.00 0.83
C SER A 253 7.14 -22.75 2.06
N SER A 254 7.05 -21.49 2.54
CA SER A 254 6.20 -21.13 3.69
C SER A 254 4.77 -20.70 3.30
N LEU A 255 4.39 -20.79 2.02
CA LEU A 255 3.10 -20.25 1.56
C LEU A 255 1.92 -21.05 2.14
N VAL A 256 1.11 -20.38 2.94
CA VAL A 256 -0.09 -20.95 3.59
C VAL A 256 -1.35 -20.64 2.80
N GLY A 257 -1.46 -19.42 2.31
CA GLY A 257 -2.65 -18.95 1.61
C GLY A 257 -2.35 -18.20 0.32
N ALA A 258 -3.13 -18.47 -0.71
CA ALA A 258 -3.09 -17.73 -1.96
C ALA A 258 -4.49 -17.23 -2.34
N SER A 259 -4.56 -16.00 -2.84
CA SER A 259 -5.81 -15.41 -3.33
C SER A 259 -5.59 -14.76 -4.68
N PHE A 260 -6.46 -15.05 -5.63
CA PHE A 260 -6.40 -14.53 -6.99
C PHE A 260 -7.70 -13.79 -7.32
N SER A 261 -7.58 -12.61 -7.92
CA SER A 261 -8.73 -11.83 -8.38
C SER A 261 -8.43 -11.22 -9.75
N PHE A 262 -8.68 -12.00 -10.81
CA PHE A 262 -8.41 -11.56 -12.18
C PHE A 262 -9.67 -11.00 -12.84
N THR A 263 -9.57 -9.80 -13.38
CA THR A 263 -10.60 -9.20 -14.24
C THR A 263 -10.57 -9.79 -15.63
N HIS A 264 -9.36 -10.12 -16.13
CA HIS A 264 -9.14 -10.73 -17.42
C HIS A 264 -8.00 -11.73 -17.34
N VAL A 265 -8.18 -12.90 -17.91
CA VAL A 265 -7.14 -13.92 -18.12
C VAL A 265 -6.92 -14.02 -19.64
N ARG A 266 -5.69 -13.84 -20.08
CA ARG A 266 -5.37 -13.83 -21.52
C ARG A 266 -4.91 -15.17 -22.06
N CYS A 267 -4.42 -16.06 -21.21
CA CYS A 267 -3.97 -17.39 -21.57
C CYS A 267 -4.16 -18.36 -20.41
N ASP A 268 -4.79 -19.49 -20.69
CA ASP A 268 -5.12 -20.50 -19.67
C ASP A 268 -3.88 -21.18 -19.09
N SER A 269 -2.83 -21.37 -19.89
CA SER A 269 -1.57 -21.93 -19.41
C SER A 269 -0.95 -21.11 -18.29
N MET A 270 -1.09 -19.78 -18.30
CA MET A 270 -0.57 -18.91 -17.23
C MET A 270 -1.26 -19.18 -15.89
N TRP A 271 -2.57 -19.47 -15.91
CA TRP A 271 -3.32 -19.80 -14.71
C TRP A 271 -2.85 -21.13 -14.12
N VAL A 272 -2.70 -22.16 -14.97
CA VAL A 272 -2.21 -23.49 -14.58
C VAL A 272 -0.79 -23.40 -14.02
N ASP A 273 0.08 -22.61 -14.62
CA ASP A 273 1.47 -22.43 -14.15
C ASP A 273 1.52 -21.78 -12.76
N ILE A 274 0.66 -20.76 -12.49
CA ILE A 274 0.55 -20.21 -11.14
C ILE A 274 0.13 -21.29 -10.14
N LEU A 275 -0.89 -22.08 -10.47
CA LEU A 275 -1.41 -23.13 -9.59
C LEU A 275 -0.36 -24.21 -9.30
N LYS A 276 0.43 -24.62 -10.31
CA LYS A 276 1.55 -25.56 -10.12
C LYS A 276 2.57 -25.05 -9.11
N GLY A 277 2.86 -23.74 -9.17
CA GLY A 277 3.85 -23.13 -8.28
C GLY A 277 3.41 -22.96 -6.83
N ILE A 278 2.11 -23.12 -6.53
CA ILE A 278 1.55 -22.92 -5.19
C ILE A 278 0.82 -24.14 -4.65
N ASN A 279 1.07 -25.32 -5.18
CA ASN A 279 0.33 -26.54 -4.86
C ASN A 279 0.41 -26.98 -3.38
N GLY A 280 1.32 -26.40 -2.58
CA GLY A 280 1.47 -26.66 -1.15
C GLY A 280 0.52 -25.86 -0.24
N VAL A 281 -0.31 -24.93 -0.76
CA VAL A 281 -1.14 -24.04 0.06
C VAL A 281 -2.26 -24.79 0.79
N LYS A 282 -2.63 -24.25 1.98
CA LYS A 282 -3.77 -24.72 2.77
C LYS A 282 -5.07 -24.00 2.39
N SER A 283 -4.98 -22.78 1.91
CA SER A 283 -6.13 -21.93 1.54
C SER A 283 -5.95 -21.34 0.16
N LEU A 284 -6.92 -21.54 -0.71
CA LEU A 284 -6.96 -20.97 -2.05
C LEU A 284 -8.29 -20.26 -2.27
N SER A 285 -8.25 -18.97 -2.61
CA SER A 285 -9.40 -18.20 -3.08
C SER A 285 -9.14 -17.72 -4.49
N ALA A 286 -10.01 -18.02 -5.44
CA ALA A 286 -9.85 -17.60 -6.83
C ALA A 286 -11.14 -16.97 -7.35
N GLN A 287 -11.03 -15.73 -7.81
CA GLN A 287 -12.06 -15.02 -8.52
C GLN A 287 -11.57 -14.72 -9.93
N ILE A 288 -12.25 -15.25 -10.93
CA ILE A 288 -11.94 -15.00 -12.34
C ILE A 288 -13.13 -14.29 -12.96
N GLY A 289 -12.91 -13.09 -13.46
CA GLY A 289 -13.87 -12.32 -14.23
C GLY A 289 -14.22 -13.01 -15.57
N PRO A 290 -15.15 -12.45 -16.36
CA PRO A 290 -15.52 -13.04 -17.62
C PRO A 290 -14.27 -13.17 -18.49
N ILE A 291 -13.93 -14.41 -18.84
CA ILE A 291 -12.85 -14.73 -19.78
C ILE A 291 -13.28 -14.17 -21.13
N VAL A 292 -12.59 -13.11 -21.56
CA VAL A 292 -12.77 -12.56 -22.90
C VAL A 292 -11.84 -13.35 -23.82
N TYR A 293 -12.40 -14.28 -24.57
CA TYR A 293 -11.74 -15.06 -25.60
C TYR A 293 -10.76 -16.14 -25.13
N TYR A 294 -11.17 -17.30 -24.78
CA TYR A 294 -10.59 -18.60 -25.15
C TYR A 294 -11.22 -19.71 -24.31
N GLU A 295 -11.56 -20.78 -24.93
CA GLU A 295 -11.92 -22.03 -24.25
C GLU A 295 -10.65 -22.60 -23.63
N ILE A 296 -10.71 -22.98 -22.36
CA ILE A 296 -9.61 -23.67 -21.69
C ILE A 296 -9.40 -24.98 -22.43
N PRO A 297 -8.24 -25.23 -23.06
CA PRO A 297 -7.94 -26.57 -23.52
C PRO A 297 -7.87 -27.47 -22.27
N ILE A 298 -8.77 -28.40 -22.14
CA ILE A 298 -8.93 -29.34 -21.03
C ILE A 298 -7.71 -30.28 -20.88
N ASP A 299 -6.71 -30.15 -21.75
CA ASP A 299 -5.54 -31.05 -21.78
C ASP A 299 -4.43 -30.74 -20.74
N SER A 300 -4.51 -29.68 -19.96
CA SER A 300 -3.54 -29.43 -18.90
C SER A 300 -4.15 -29.77 -17.54
N ALA A 301 -3.84 -30.97 -17.03
CA ALA A 301 -4.24 -31.39 -15.69
C ALA A 301 -3.85 -30.37 -14.63
N LEU A 302 -4.79 -30.02 -13.75
CA LEU A 302 -4.52 -29.17 -12.59
C LEU A 302 -3.54 -29.88 -11.65
N PRO A 303 -2.68 -29.15 -10.95
CA PRO A 303 -1.82 -29.76 -9.93
C PRO A 303 -2.64 -30.25 -8.75
N GLY A 304 -2.18 -31.33 -8.10
CA GLY A 304 -2.74 -31.77 -6.83
C GLY A 304 -2.45 -30.76 -5.71
N PHE A 305 -3.38 -30.61 -4.77
CA PHE A 305 -3.26 -29.74 -3.59
C PHE A 305 -3.35 -30.55 -2.30
N PRO A 306 -2.30 -31.28 -1.93
CA PRO A 306 -2.36 -32.28 -0.85
C PRO A 306 -2.61 -31.69 0.55
N ASN A 307 -2.38 -30.38 0.71
CA ASN A 307 -2.53 -29.69 2.00
C ASN A 307 -3.77 -28.76 2.07
N MET A 308 -4.60 -28.74 1.00
CA MET A 308 -5.68 -27.76 0.91
C MET A 308 -6.83 -28.10 1.86
N THR A 309 -7.19 -27.15 2.71
CA THR A 309 -8.31 -27.23 3.66
C THR A 309 -9.42 -26.23 3.36
N TYR A 310 -9.15 -25.24 2.53
CA TYR A 310 -10.12 -24.21 2.12
C TYR A 310 -9.97 -23.88 0.65
N LEU A 311 -11.08 -24.00 -0.09
CA LEU A 311 -11.18 -23.60 -1.50
C LEU A 311 -12.39 -22.69 -1.72
N GLU A 312 -12.15 -21.51 -2.28
CA GLU A 312 -13.20 -20.58 -2.69
C GLU A 312 -13.04 -20.24 -4.18
N LEU A 313 -14.03 -20.56 -5.01
CA LEU A 313 -14.04 -20.28 -6.43
C LEU A 313 -15.21 -19.37 -6.80
N LYS A 314 -14.94 -18.20 -7.39
CA LYS A 314 -15.94 -17.21 -7.82
C LYS A 314 -15.78 -16.83 -9.29
N GLY A 315 -16.89 -16.65 -10.01
CA GLY A 315 -16.89 -16.07 -11.35
C GLY A 315 -16.53 -17.01 -12.51
N PHE A 316 -16.27 -18.26 -12.26
CA PHE A 316 -15.97 -19.25 -13.31
C PHE A 316 -17.24 -19.63 -14.09
N ARG A 317 -17.29 -19.41 -15.42
CA ARG A 317 -18.42 -19.83 -16.25
C ARG A 317 -18.55 -21.36 -16.33
N ASN A 318 -17.42 -22.10 -16.33
CA ASN A 318 -17.36 -23.56 -16.47
C ASN A 318 -16.87 -24.25 -15.18
N TRP A 319 -17.26 -23.73 -14.01
CA TRP A 319 -16.87 -24.30 -12.72
C TRP A 319 -17.19 -25.79 -12.59
N ARG A 320 -18.21 -26.30 -13.29
CA ARG A 320 -18.57 -27.73 -13.31
C ARG A 320 -17.47 -28.63 -13.87
N LEU A 321 -16.58 -28.13 -14.70
CA LEU A 321 -15.45 -28.88 -15.26
C LEU A 321 -14.21 -28.78 -14.36
N ILE A 322 -14.06 -27.69 -13.64
CA ILE A 322 -12.86 -27.36 -12.85
C ILE A 322 -12.95 -27.92 -11.42
N ILE A 323 -14.14 -27.87 -10.80
CA ILE A 323 -14.34 -28.34 -9.42
C ILE A 323 -14.00 -29.80 -9.26
N PRO A 324 -14.44 -30.77 -10.12
CA PRO A 324 -14.09 -32.16 -9.97
C PRO A 324 -12.58 -32.39 -9.91
N GLU A 325 -11.81 -31.74 -10.79
CA GLU A 325 -10.35 -31.88 -10.81
C GLU A 325 -9.69 -31.36 -9.52
N PHE A 326 -10.20 -30.24 -8.94
CA PHE A 326 -9.74 -29.77 -7.63
C PHE A 326 -10.08 -30.72 -6.50
N LEU A 327 -11.28 -31.34 -6.52
CA LEU A 327 -11.73 -32.25 -5.48
C LEU A 327 -11.01 -33.60 -5.58
N GLU A 328 -10.76 -34.13 -6.78
CA GLU A 328 -9.99 -35.36 -6.98
C GLU A 328 -8.53 -35.23 -6.55
N SER A 329 -8.00 -34.00 -6.58
CA SER A 329 -6.61 -33.67 -6.24
C SER A 329 -6.40 -33.20 -4.80
N SER A 330 -7.48 -33.09 -4.01
CA SER A 330 -7.45 -32.59 -2.62
C SER A 330 -7.65 -33.76 -1.64
N PRO A 331 -7.09 -33.73 -0.42
CA PRO A 331 -7.37 -34.73 0.61
C PRO A 331 -8.85 -34.66 1.04
N GLU A 332 -9.37 -35.81 1.55
CA GLU A 332 -10.71 -35.94 2.10
C GLU A 332 -11.01 -35.02 3.28
#